data_9d28a5ee914f71cba890189f3a0cd4be
#
_entry.id   9d28a5ee914f71cba890189f3a0cd4be
#
_cell.length_a   1.000
_cell.length_b   1.000
_cell.length_c   1.000
_cell.angle_alpha   90.00
_cell.angle_beta   90.00
_cell.angle_gamma   90.00
#
_symmetry.space_group_name_H-M   'P 1'
#
loop_
_entity.id
_entity.type
_entity.pdbx_description
1 polymer ?
#
loop_
_entity_poly.entity_id
_entity_poly.type
_entity_poly.pdbx_seq_one_letter_code
_entity_poly.pdbx_strand_id
1 'polypeptide(L)'
;MLFVSLQSCKVEKSFIPAYIEVNEVTLDASSINGNNIHDIKAIQVYVNNQTVGTFPIPCRFPIDASGVVEIQATAFIKINGNSQTLTPFKSLEIISDTLSVEREATTSWSPVFKFRNNTEIVWQEDFEDSSATLVPIFKDSLTYSKIESRPFNLNERFNQNSLMFVSRFENNDSAGILELAYFNKIKGLPTDGRDIILEFDVYTDLPILVWYLRYPPFGAPLDEDYVPFLTVNPTKGTWKRFYLNIVPDLQGKDPATQIELFFRCDKPMNFSGSTEFLIDNIRLSYLR
;
A
#
# COMPACT_ATOMS: atom_id res chain seq x y z
N MET A 1 -6.30 71.55 25.08
CA MET A 1 -6.46 71.19 23.69
C MET A 1 -5.90 69.74 23.58
N LEU A 2 -6.79 68.75 23.49
CA LEU A 2 -6.41 67.34 23.50
C LEU A 2 -6.30 66.84 22.03
N PHE A 3 -5.09 66.49 21.58
CA PHE A 3 -4.88 65.93 20.25
C PHE A 3 -5.14 64.39 20.33
N VAL A 4 -6.24 63.95 19.77
CA VAL A 4 -6.49 62.55 19.57
C VAL A 4 -5.91 62.14 18.22
N SER A 5 -4.79 61.39 18.25
CA SER A 5 -4.22 60.80 17.06
C SER A 5 -5.03 59.57 16.66
N LEU A 6 -5.82 59.64 15.62
CA LEU A 6 -6.45 58.51 14.96
C LEU A 6 -5.36 57.67 14.26
N GLN A 7 -4.92 56.57 14.87
CA GLN A 7 -4.14 55.58 14.15
C GLN A 7 -5.08 54.85 13.19
N SER A 8 -4.93 55.14 11.89
CA SER A 8 -5.56 54.36 10.81
C SER A 8 -4.97 52.96 10.78
N CYS A 9 -5.79 51.98 11.13
CA CYS A 9 -5.47 50.57 10.83
C CYS A 9 -5.29 50.46 9.30
N LYS A 10 -4.07 50.18 8.85
CA LYS A 10 -3.87 49.72 7.46
C LYS A 10 -4.64 48.44 7.30
N VAL A 11 -5.69 48.48 6.49
CA VAL A 11 -6.34 47.25 6.02
C VAL A 11 -5.30 46.56 5.14
N GLU A 12 -4.70 45.48 5.66
CA GLU A 12 -3.91 44.59 4.82
C GLU A 12 -4.83 44.11 3.71
N LYS A 13 -4.43 44.31 2.45
CA LYS A 13 -5.15 43.72 1.33
C LYS A 13 -5.14 42.21 1.52
N SER A 14 -6.30 41.63 1.82
CA SER A 14 -6.47 40.19 1.82
C SER A 14 -6.16 39.68 0.41
N PHE A 15 -5.02 39.00 0.27
CA PHE A 15 -4.69 38.37 -0.99
C PHE A 15 -5.51 37.09 -1.12
N ILE A 16 -6.30 36.97 -2.20
CA ILE A 16 -6.96 35.71 -2.54
C ILE A 16 -5.84 34.78 -3.06
N PRO A 17 -5.69 33.57 -2.50
CA PRO A 17 -4.65 32.63 -2.91
C PRO A 17 -4.92 32.08 -4.32
N ALA A 18 -3.91 31.51 -4.95
CA ALA A 18 -4.08 30.54 -6.02
C ALA A 18 -4.46 29.19 -5.43
N TYR A 19 -5.10 28.32 -6.19
CA TYR A 19 -5.49 27.00 -5.75
C TYR A 19 -4.87 25.93 -6.66
N ILE A 20 -4.43 24.83 -6.06
CA ILE A 20 -4.04 23.62 -6.77
C ILE A 20 -5.06 22.54 -6.47
N GLU A 21 -5.52 21.85 -7.52
CA GLU A 21 -6.45 20.74 -7.43
C GLU A 21 -5.76 19.45 -7.91
N VAL A 22 -5.82 18.40 -7.07
CA VAL A 22 -5.32 17.07 -7.39
C VAL A 22 -6.48 16.10 -7.27
N ASN A 23 -7.01 15.66 -8.40
CA ASN A 23 -8.12 14.71 -8.42
C ASN A 23 -7.65 13.28 -8.23
N GLU A 24 -6.50 12.95 -8.81
CA GLU A 24 -5.89 11.62 -8.71
C GLU A 24 -4.37 11.74 -8.78
N VAL A 25 -3.70 10.68 -8.38
CA VAL A 25 -2.28 10.45 -8.59
C VAL A 25 -2.10 9.14 -9.35
N THR A 26 -1.00 8.99 -10.06
CA THR A 26 -0.65 7.76 -10.76
C THR A 26 0.70 7.25 -10.30
N LEU A 27 0.95 5.95 -10.53
CA LEU A 27 2.21 5.29 -10.28
C LEU A 27 2.77 4.78 -11.61
N ASP A 28 4.02 5.06 -11.88
CA ASP A 28 4.81 4.44 -12.95
C ASP A 28 5.79 3.44 -12.30
N ALA A 29 5.48 2.17 -12.38
CA ALA A 29 6.28 1.08 -11.83
C ALA A 29 7.19 0.41 -12.88
N SER A 30 7.39 1.03 -14.03
CA SER A 30 8.21 0.48 -15.13
C SER A 30 9.66 0.19 -14.72
N SER A 31 10.23 0.99 -13.82
CA SER A 31 11.61 0.82 -13.34
C SER A 31 11.83 -0.46 -12.54
N ILE A 32 10.77 -1.07 -12.03
CA ILE A 32 10.82 -2.32 -11.25
C ILE A 32 10.10 -3.48 -11.96
N ASN A 33 9.73 -3.31 -13.24
CA ASN A 33 8.90 -4.25 -14.00
C ASN A 33 7.60 -4.65 -13.27
N GLY A 34 7.03 -3.72 -12.51
CA GLY A 34 5.82 -3.92 -11.72
C GLY A 34 4.59 -3.33 -12.39
N ASN A 35 3.41 -3.68 -11.88
CA ASN A 35 2.16 -3.04 -12.25
C ASN A 35 2.03 -1.64 -11.59
N ASN A 36 1.21 -0.79 -12.19
CA ASN A 36 0.98 0.59 -11.76
C ASN A 36 -0.10 0.70 -10.66
N ILE A 37 -0.49 -0.42 -10.05
CA ILE A 37 -1.52 -0.45 -9.01
C ILE A 37 -0.96 0.13 -7.70
N HIS A 38 -1.72 1.02 -7.09
CA HIS A 38 -1.34 1.66 -5.83
C HIS A 38 -2.56 2.07 -5.02
N ASP A 39 -2.34 2.32 -3.73
CA ASP A 39 -3.34 2.90 -2.83
C ASP A 39 -2.76 4.09 -2.05
N ILE A 40 -2.14 5.04 -2.78
CA ILE A 40 -1.67 6.31 -2.22
C ILE A 40 -2.89 7.08 -1.71
N LYS A 41 -2.89 7.41 -0.41
CA LYS A 41 -4.03 8.03 0.28
C LYS A 41 -3.91 9.53 0.41
N ALA A 42 -2.69 10.03 0.44
CA ALA A 42 -2.41 11.45 0.60
C ALA A 42 -1.08 11.83 -0.04
N ILE A 43 -0.89 13.12 -0.22
CA ILE A 43 0.37 13.72 -0.63
C ILE A 43 0.78 14.80 0.35
N GLN A 44 2.05 14.86 0.72
CA GLN A 44 2.65 16.02 1.35
C GLN A 44 3.24 16.92 0.28
N VAL A 45 2.82 18.17 0.26
CA VAL A 45 3.13 19.11 -0.81
C VAL A 45 4.07 20.21 -0.32
N TYR A 46 5.01 20.55 -1.18
CA TYR A 46 5.92 21.67 -1.02
C TYR A 46 5.78 22.57 -2.26
N VAL A 47 5.81 23.89 -2.07
CA VAL A 47 5.83 24.88 -3.15
C VAL A 47 7.03 25.79 -2.92
N ASN A 48 7.90 25.93 -3.92
CA ASN A 48 9.15 26.68 -3.81
C ASN A 48 9.95 26.31 -2.53
N ASN A 49 10.08 24.99 -2.26
CA ASN A 49 10.73 24.40 -1.10
C ASN A 49 10.08 24.75 0.26
N GLN A 50 8.88 25.28 0.29
CA GLN A 50 8.13 25.54 1.52
C GLN A 50 7.00 24.50 1.67
N THR A 51 6.88 23.90 2.85
CA THR A 51 5.80 22.93 3.15
C THR A 51 4.46 23.67 3.14
N VAL A 52 3.53 23.19 2.30
CA VAL A 52 2.14 23.64 2.26
C VAL A 52 1.26 22.82 3.21
N GLY A 53 1.40 21.50 3.16
CA GLY A 53 0.63 20.61 4.01
C GLY A 53 0.60 19.17 3.49
N THR A 54 -0.12 18.31 4.23
CA THR A 54 -0.43 16.94 3.80
C THR A 54 -1.93 16.83 3.53
N PHE A 55 -2.28 16.42 2.33
CA PHE A 55 -3.65 16.45 1.82
C PHE A 55 -4.10 15.05 1.37
N PRO A 56 -5.28 14.58 1.83
CA PRO A 56 -5.87 13.35 1.29
C PRO A 56 -6.28 13.55 -0.17
N ILE A 57 -6.24 12.51 -0.97
CA ILE A 57 -6.64 12.53 -2.39
C ILE A 57 -8.09 12.04 -2.52
N PRO A 58 -8.96 12.74 -3.29
CA PRO A 58 -8.72 14.00 -4.02
C PRO A 58 -8.64 15.21 -3.09
N CYS A 59 -7.96 16.28 -3.52
CA CYS A 59 -7.80 17.50 -2.72
C CYS A 59 -7.73 18.77 -3.57
N ARG A 60 -8.08 19.87 -2.91
CA ARG A 60 -7.87 21.25 -3.40
C ARG A 60 -7.32 22.07 -2.25
N PHE A 61 -6.19 22.73 -2.44
CA PHE A 61 -5.52 23.49 -1.40
C PHE A 61 -5.03 24.85 -1.89
N PRO A 62 -5.01 25.86 -1.00
CA PRO A 62 -4.52 27.20 -1.35
C PRO A 62 -2.99 27.26 -1.30
N ILE A 63 -2.43 28.10 -2.16
CA ILE A 63 -1.02 28.50 -2.13
C ILE A 63 -0.90 30.01 -2.25
N ASP A 64 0.03 30.59 -1.48
CA ASP A 64 0.35 32.03 -1.60
C ASP A 64 1.46 32.25 -2.63
N ALA A 65 1.14 32.02 -3.89
CA ALA A 65 2.06 32.19 -5.00
C ALA A 65 1.31 32.60 -6.26
N SER A 66 2.03 33.17 -7.24
CA SER A 66 1.54 33.45 -8.59
C SER A 66 2.69 33.40 -9.57
N GLY A 67 2.41 33.11 -10.85
CA GLY A 67 3.42 32.89 -11.87
C GLY A 67 3.90 31.44 -11.88
N VAL A 68 5.15 31.25 -12.28
CA VAL A 68 5.76 29.91 -12.35
C VAL A 68 6.26 29.50 -10.97
N VAL A 69 5.81 28.34 -10.49
CA VAL A 69 6.20 27.77 -9.19
C VAL A 69 6.75 26.36 -9.38
N GLU A 70 7.75 26.00 -8.58
CA GLU A 70 8.16 24.62 -8.40
C GLU A 70 7.25 23.97 -7.34
N ILE A 71 6.66 22.82 -7.67
CA ILE A 71 5.85 22.02 -6.78
C ILE A 71 6.48 20.64 -6.59
N GLN A 72 6.52 20.17 -5.35
CA GLN A 72 7.03 18.84 -5.03
C GLN A 72 5.99 18.08 -4.19
N ALA A 73 5.98 16.75 -4.32
CA ALA A 73 5.16 15.91 -3.45
C ALA A 73 5.85 14.63 -3.02
N THR A 74 5.51 14.21 -1.80
CA THR A 74 5.80 12.90 -1.24
C THR A 74 4.51 12.11 -1.10
N ALA A 75 4.51 10.85 -1.54
CA ALA A 75 3.36 9.97 -1.41
C ALA A 75 3.23 9.41 0.01
N PHE A 76 1.99 9.29 0.48
CA PHE A 76 1.65 8.70 1.77
C PHE A 76 0.66 7.56 1.61
N ILE A 77 0.91 6.48 2.34
CA ILE A 77 0.08 5.27 2.38
C ILE A 77 -0.38 4.99 3.81
N LYS A 78 -1.35 4.10 3.95
CA LYS A 78 -1.72 3.49 5.24
C LYS A 78 -0.97 2.18 5.39
N ILE A 79 -0.34 1.98 6.53
CA ILE A 79 0.53 0.83 6.78
C ILE A 79 0.03 -0.02 7.95
N ASN A 80 0.31 -1.32 7.94
CA ASN A 80 0.01 -2.27 9.00
C ASN A 80 -1.47 -2.32 9.40
N GLY A 81 -2.38 -2.14 8.42
CA GLY A 81 -3.82 -2.13 8.67
C GLY A 81 -4.33 -0.92 9.48
N ASN A 82 -3.46 0.01 9.86
CA ASN A 82 -3.84 1.21 10.60
C ASN A 82 -4.52 2.23 9.66
N SER A 83 -5.83 2.42 9.85
CA SER A 83 -6.62 3.32 9.03
C SER A 83 -6.40 4.81 9.32
N GLN A 84 -5.80 5.16 10.45
CA GLN A 84 -5.65 6.54 10.91
C GLN A 84 -4.25 7.10 10.67
N THR A 85 -3.21 6.26 10.60
CA THR A 85 -1.83 6.72 10.45
C THR A 85 -1.41 6.71 8.99
N LEU A 86 -1.06 7.88 8.48
CA LEU A 86 -0.41 8.06 7.19
C LEU A 86 1.10 8.01 7.36
N THR A 87 1.77 7.24 6.52
CA THR A 87 3.23 7.06 6.53
C THR A 87 3.79 7.38 5.16
N PRO A 88 4.92 8.11 5.05
CA PRO A 88 5.59 8.32 3.77
C PRO A 88 5.95 6.99 3.12
N PHE A 89 5.61 6.82 1.85
CA PHE A 89 6.01 5.64 1.10
C PHE A 89 7.42 5.86 0.53
N LYS A 90 8.42 5.53 1.34
CA LYS A 90 9.84 5.85 1.08
C LYS A 90 10.41 5.20 -0.18
N SER A 91 9.81 4.08 -0.64
CA SER A 91 10.20 3.43 -1.90
C SER A 91 9.91 4.27 -3.13
N LEU A 92 9.05 5.29 -3.02
CA LEU A 92 8.78 6.24 -4.10
C LEU A 92 9.69 7.46 -4.04
N GLU A 93 9.96 8.02 -5.20
CA GLU A 93 10.67 9.30 -5.33
C GLU A 93 9.80 10.45 -4.82
N ILE A 94 10.46 11.50 -4.33
CA ILE A 94 9.83 12.80 -4.23
C ILE A 94 9.73 13.34 -5.65
N ILE A 95 8.52 13.60 -6.10
CA ILE A 95 8.31 14.16 -7.43
C ILE A 95 8.45 15.67 -7.40
N SER A 96 8.94 16.23 -8.49
CA SER A 96 9.05 17.68 -8.71
C SER A 96 8.47 18.03 -10.07
N ASP A 97 7.69 19.11 -10.12
CA ASP A 97 7.05 19.61 -11.32
C ASP A 97 7.06 21.15 -11.32
N THR A 98 6.74 21.75 -12.45
CA THR A 98 6.65 23.20 -12.60
C THR A 98 5.26 23.57 -13.08
N LEU A 99 4.56 24.40 -12.31
CA LEU A 99 3.20 24.84 -12.63
C LEU A 99 3.16 26.35 -12.83
N SER A 100 2.30 26.79 -13.75
CA SER A 100 1.90 28.20 -13.87
C SER A 100 0.60 28.39 -13.08
N VAL A 101 0.63 29.26 -12.08
CA VAL A 101 -0.50 29.50 -11.18
C VAL A 101 -0.87 30.99 -11.18
N GLU A 102 -2.17 31.24 -11.10
CA GLU A 102 -2.71 32.60 -11.05
C GLU A 102 -3.54 32.75 -9.76
N ARG A 103 -3.48 33.94 -9.15
CA ARG A 103 -4.33 34.27 -8.01
C ARG A 103 -5.80 34.15 -8.39
N GLU A 104 -6.64 33.70 -7.45
CA GLU A 104 -8.08 33.47 -7.62
C GLU A 104 -8.44 32.32 -8.57
N ALA A 105 -7.46 31.71 -9.26
CA ALA A 105 -7.66 30.61 -10.17
C ALA A 105 -7.32 29.27 -9.53
N THR A 106 -7.79 28.19 -10.14
CA THR A 106 -7.46 26.81 -9.78
C THR A 106 -6.66 26.17 -10.91
N THR A 107 -5.48 25.64 -10.60
CA THR A 107 -4.63 24.90 -11.52
C THR A 107 -4.72 23.39 -11.16
N SER A 108 -5.10 22.56 -12.13
CA SER A 108 -5.10 21.10 -11.95
C SER A 108 -3.68 20.56 -12.06
N TRP A 109 -3.36 19.59 -11.18
CA TRP A 109 -2.09 18.86 -11.18
C TRP A 109 -2.35 17.37 -11.03
N SER A 110 -1.73 16.56 -11.88
CA SER A 110 -1.84 15.09 -11.89
C SER A 110 -0.46 14.47 -11.68
N PRO A 111 -0.03 14.33 -10.42
CA PRO A 111 1.32 13.86 -10.10
C PRO A 111 1.50 12.36 -10.46
N VAL A 112 2.66 12.04 -11.06
CA VAL A 112 3.07 10.68 -11.40
C VAL A 112 4.24 10.28 -10.51
N PHE A 113 4.00 9.36 -9.57
CA PHE A 113 5.04 8.82 -8.71
C PHE A 113 5.82 7.70 -9.40
N LYS A 114 7.08 7.52 -9.02
CA LYS A 114 7.97 6.47 -9.53
C LYS A 114 8.69 5.80 -8.39
N PHE A 115 9.04 4.53 -8.56
CA PHE A 115 9.93 3.86 -7.62
C PHE A 115 11.34 4.42 -7.73
N ARG A 116 12.03 4.53 -6.58
CA ARG A 116 13.45 4.88 -6.54
C ARG A 116 14.28 3.81 -7.21
N ASN A 117 15.34 4.21 -7.90
CA ASN A 117 16.23 3.30 -8.62
C ASN A 117 16.94 2.28 -7.71
N ASN A 118 17.04 2.56 -6.41
CA ASN A 118 17.60 1.65 -5.40
C ASN A 118 16.52 0.81 -4.68
N THR A 119 15.30 0.75 -5.20
CA THR A 119 14.28 -0.18 -4.71
C THR A 119 14.62 -1.59 -5.17
N GLU A 120 14.78 -2.49 -4.21
CA GLU A 120 14.98 -3.92 -4.44
C GLU A 120 13.65 -4.65 -4.35
N ILE A 121 13.30 -5.39 -5.40
CA ILE A 121 12.15 -6.29 -5.41
C ILE A 121 12.64 -7.69 -5.06
N VAL A 122 12.23 -8.17 -3.92
CA VAL A 122 12.60 -9.50 -3.40
C VAL A 122 11.66 -10.58 -3.89
N TRP A 123 10.38 -10.25 -3.99
CA TRP A 123 9.33 -11.13 -4.48
C TRP A 123 8.23 -10.30 -5.13
N GLN A 124 7.76 -10.78 -6.27
CA GLN A 124 6.59 -10.24 -6.97
C GLN A 124 5.78 -11.39 -7.54
N GLU A 125 4.46 -11.33 -7.38
CA GLU A 125 3.50 -12.29 -7.90
C GLU A 125 2.24 -11.56 -8.35
N ASP A 126 1.92 -11.65 -9.63
CA ASP A 126 0.73 -11.07 -10.24
C ASP A 126 -0.14 -12.11 -10.96
N PHE A 127 0.26 -13.39 -10.86
CA PHE A 127 -0.44 -14.54 -11.44
C PHE A 127 -0.65 -14.48 -12.95
N GLU A 128 -0.05 -13.54 -13.68
CA GLU A 128 -0.23 -13.36 -15.12
C GLU A 128 0.59 -14.35 -15.96
N ASP A 129 1.51 -15.04 -15.33
CA ASP A 129 2.28 -16.11 -15.98
C ASP A 129 1.89 -17.50 -15.46
N SER A 130 2.50 -18.55 -16.03
CA SER A 130 2.21 -19.94 -15.65
C SER A 130 2.96 -20.44 -14.42
N SER A 131 3.76 -19.60 -13.78
CA SER A 131 4.69 -19.99 -12.72
C SER A 131 4.32 -19.36 -11.38
N ALA A 132 3.10 -19.57 -10.90
CA ALA A 132 2.66 -19.06 -9.61
C ALA A 132 3.62 -19.46 -8.48
N THR A 133 4.06 -18.47 -7.74
CA THR A 133 5.00 -18.61 -6.62
C THR A 133 4.31 -18.65 -5.26
N LEU A 134 3.06 -18.21 -5.17
CA LEU A 134 2.20 -18.43 -4.02
C LEU A 134 1.38 -19.70 -4.23
N VAL A 135 1.56 -20.67 -3.36
CA VAL A 135 0.96 -22.00 -3.51
C VAL A 135 0.23 -22.44 -2.24
N PRO A 136 -0.84 -23.22 -2.36
CA PRO A 136 -1.49 -23.82 -1.20
C PRO A 136 -0.59 -24.93 -0.63
N ILE A 137 -0.14 -24.75 0.62
CA ILE A 137 0.63 -25.74 1.37
C ILE A 137 -0.28 -26.60 2.25
N PHE A 138 -1.41 -26.04 2.68
CA PHE A 138 -2.45 -26.76 3.37
C PHE A 138 -3.82 -26.33 2.85
N LYS A 139 -4.64 -27.29 2.46
CA LYS A 139 -6.06 -27.12 2.19
C LYS A 139 -6.77 -28.42 2.55
N ASP A 140 -7.92 -28.29 3.14
CA ASP A 140 -8.78 -29.47 3.31
C ASP A 140 -9.49 -29.86 2.00
N SER A 141 -10.14 -31.02 1.98
CA SER A 141 -10.84 -31.54 0.80
C SER A 141 -12.05 -30.69 0.38
N LEU A 142 -12.46 -29.73 1.19
CA LEU A 142 -13.64 -28.87 0.99
C LEU A 142 -13.27 -27.51 0.42
N THR A 143 -11.97 -27.24 0.20
CA THR A 143 -11.48 -25.97 -0.29
C THR A 143 -11.12 -26.05 -1.77
N TYR A 144 -11.82 -25.29 -2.60
CA TYR A 144 -11.46 -25.07 -3.98
C TYR A 144 -10.43 -23.95 -4.09
N SER A 145 -9.38 -24.16 -4.86
CA SER A 145 -8.39 -23.12 -5.12
C SER A 145 -7.79 -23.26 -6.51
N LYS A 146 -7.71 -22.18 -7.24
CA LYS A 146 -7.04 -22.10 -8.56
C LYS A 146 -6.68 -20.67 -8.93
N ILE A 147 -5.87 -20.51 -9.96
CA ILE A 147 -5.66 -19.24 -10.64
C ILE A 147 -6.75 -19.11 -11.71
N GLU A 148 -7.50 -18.03 -11.69
CA GLU A 148 -8.52 -17.74 -12.69
C GLU A 148 -8.63 -16.24 -12.95
N SER A 149 -9.07 -15.90 -14.17
CA SER A 149 -9.45 -14.54 -14.50
C SER A 149 -10.86 -14.26 -13.98
N ARG A 150 -11.03 -13.12 -13.34
CA ARG A 150 -12.32 -12.62 -12.91
C ARG A 150 -12.59 -11.25 -13.53
N PRO A 151 -13.73 -11.09 -14.23
CA PRO A 151 -14.19 -9.77 -14.62
C PRO A 151 -14.62 -9.02 -13.36
N PHE A 152 -13.93 -7.93 -13.05
CA PHE A 152 -14.31 -7.02 -11.96
C PHE A 152 -15.23 -5.92 -12.48
N ASN A 153 -16.05 -5.39 -11.57
CA ASN A 153 -16.80 -4.18 -11.84
C ASN A 153 -15.83 -3.06 -12.23
N LEU A 154 -16.12 -2.38 -13.32
CA LEU A 154 -15.32 -1.29 -13.88
C LEU A 154 -15.00 -0.14 -12.91
N ASN A 155 -15.63 -0.13 -11.73
CA ASN A 155 -15.41 0.85 -10.67
C ASN A 155 -14.35 0.42 -9.65
N GLU A 156 -13.79 -0.77 -9.75
CA GLU A 156 -12.77 -1.22 -8.82
C GLU A 156 -11.40 -0.79 -9.30
N ARG A 157 -10.73 -0.05 -8.44
CA ARG A 157 -9.43 0.58 -8.66
C ARG A 157 -8.29 -0.42 -8.85
N PHE A 158 -8.49 -1.62 -8.33
CA PHE A 158 -7.53 -2.70 -8.34
C PHE A 158 -8.05 -3.79 -9.25
N ASN A 159 -7.17 -4.35 -10.06
CA ASN A 159 -7.37 -5.58 -10.79
C ASN A 159 -8.50 -5.57 -11.85
N GLN A 160 -8.15 -5.18 -13.05
CA GLN A 160 -9.06 -5.20 -14.22
C GLN A 160 -8.74 -6.40 -15.10
N ASN A 161 -9.55 -7.47 -15.02
CA ASN A 161 -9.46 -8.66 -15.90
C ASN A 161 -8.13 -9.44 -15.85
N SER A 162 -7.38 -9.32 -14.74
CA SER A 162 -6.15 -10.08 -14.54
C SER A 162 -6.40 -11.47 -13.98
N LEU A 163 -5.42 -12.34 -14.08
CA LEU A 163 -5.39 -13.60 -13.36
C LEU A 163 -5.12 -13.33 -11.87
N MET A 164 -5.65 -14.15 -11.00
CA MET A 164 -5.47 -14.05 -9.56
C MET A 164 -5.62 -15.40 -8.89
N PHE A 165 -5.13 -15.52 -7.69
CA PHE A 165 -5.43 -16.69 -6.88
C PHE A 165 -6.83 -16.56 -6.28
N VAL A 166 -7.68 -17.53 -6.58
CA VAL A 166 -9.05 -17.63 -6.09
C VAL A 166 -9.20 -18.86 -5.22
N SER A 167 -9.76 -18.70 -4.05
CA SER A 167 -10.16 -19.81 -3.19
C SER A 167 -11.62 -19.66 -2.75
N ARG A 168 -12.30 -20.78 -2.65
CA ARG A 168 -13.66 -20.88 -2.13
C ARG A 168 -13.76 -22.07 -1.20
N PHE A 169 -14.38 -21.86 -0.06
CA PHE A 169 -14.81 -22.95 0.79
C PHE A 169 -16.19 -23.44 0.36
N GLU A 170 -16.44 -24.73 0.44
CA GLU A 170 -17.77 -25.24 0.21
C GLU A 170 -18.78 -24.67 1.20
N ASN A 171 -19.99 -24.39 0.70
CA ASN A 171 -21.07 -23.92 1.55
C ASN A 171 -21.70 -25.12 2.28
N ASN A 172 -21.08 -25.52 3.35
CA ASN A 172 -21.53 -26.58 4.25
C ASN A 172 -21.20 -26.18 5.71
N ASP A 173 -21.68 -26.98 6.64
CA ASP A 173 -21.53 -26.72 8.08
C ASP A 173 -20.12 -27.06 8.62
N SER A 174 -19.25 -27.64 7.79
CA SER A 174 -17.91 -28.02 8.21
C SER A 174 -16.96 -26.82 8.28
N ALA A 175 -16.03 -26.87 9.22
CA ALA A 175 -14.89 -25.97 9.23
C ALA A 175 -13.99 -26.22 8.02
N GLY A 176 -13.27 -25.19 7.56
CA GLY A 176 -12.32 -25.29 6.48
C GLY A 176 -11.06 -24.51 6.77
N ILE A 177 -9.92 -24.96 6.26
CA ILE A 177 -8.63 -24.27 6.40
C ILE A 177 -7.96 -24.20 5.03
N LEU A 178 -7.46 -23.02 4.72
CA LEU A 178 -6.57 -22.78 3.59
C LEU A 178 -5.35 -22.03 4.09
N GLU A 179 -4.18 -22.53 3.77
CA GLU A 179 -2.93 -21.83 4.01
C GLU A 179 -2.10 -21.78 2.72
N LEU A 180 -1.73 -20.58 2.33
CA LEU A 180 -0.87 -20.31 1.19
C LEU A 180 0.48 -19.86 1.67
N ALA A 181 1.55 -20.32 0.99
CA ALA A 181 2.90 -19.86 1.24
C ALA A 181 3.60 -19.45 -0.06
N TYR A 182 4.51 -18.51 0.06
CA TYR A 182 5.55 -18.34 -0.96
C TYR A 182 6.43 -19.59 -0.93
N PHE A 183 6.56 -20.25 -2.09
CA PHE A 183 7.16 -21.60 -2.16
C PHE A 183 8.66 -21.65 -1.84
N ASN A 184 9.35 -20.50 -1.75
CA ASN A 184 10.75 -20.37 -1.39
C ASN A 184 10.94 -19.61 -0.09
N LYS A 185 12.05 -19.91 0.60
CA LYS A 185 12.51 -19.06 1.70
C LYS A 185 13.14 -17.79 1.16
N ILE A 186 12.71 -16.66 1.67
CA ILE A 186 13.22 -15.34 1.34
C ILE A 186 14.51 -15.11 2.12
N LYS A 187 15.58 -14.71 1.40
CA LYS A 187 16.93 -14.52 1.92
C LYS A 187 17.39 -13.09 1.68
N GLY A 188 18.39 -12.65 2.45
CA GLY A 188 19.07 -11.38 2.22
C GLY A 188 18.22 -10.14 2.53
N LEU A 189 17.19 -10.29 3.35
CA LEU A 189 16.44 -9.14 3.84
C LEU A 189 17.29 -8.31 4.80
N PRO A 190 17.17 -6.97 4.74
CA PRO A 190 17.90 -6.10 5.66
C PRO A 190 17.43 -6.30 7.11
N THR A 191 18.39 -6.30 8.04
CA THR A 191 18.15 -6.41 9.48
C THR A 191 18.59 -5.15 10.25
N ASP A 192 18.86 -4.08 9.53
CA ASP A 192 19.36 -2.80 10.05
C ASP A 192 18.25 -1.77 10.36
N GLY A 193 16.98 -2.17 10.21
CA GLY A 193 15.83 -1.33 10.54
C GLY A 193 15.28 -0.51 9.38
N ARG A 194 15.82 -0.65 8.16
CA ARG A 194 15.19 -0.04 6.97
C ARG A 194 13.87 -0.72 6.63
N ASP A 195 12.91 0.04 6.10
CA ASP A 195 11.57 -0.47 5.81
C ASP A 195 11.62 -1.62 4.78
N ILE A 196 10.93 -2.71 5.10
CA ILE A 196 10.67 -3.84 4.20
C ILE A 196 9.16 -3.92 4.04
N ILE A 197 8.66 -3.62 2.86
CA ILE A 197 7.22 -3.47 2.61
C ILE A 197 6.71 -4.67 1.82
N LEU A 198 5.75 -5.38 2.42
CA LEU A 198 4.90 -6.36 1.75
C LEU A 198 3.62 -5.65 1.31
N GLU A 199 3.35 -5.69 0.01
CA GLU A 199 2.14 -5.14 -0.61
C GLU A 199 1.32 -6.28 -1.21
N PHE A 200 0.01 -6.22 -1.13
CA PHE A 200 -0.88 -7.15 -1.81
C PHE A 200 -2.30 -6.59 -1.93
N ASP A 201 -3.02 -7.05 -2.93
CA ASP A 201 -4.44 -6.80 -3.11
C ASP A 201 -5.24 -8.02 -2.63
N VAL A 202 -6.32 -7.78 -1.90
CA VAL A 202 -7.16 -8.85 -1.37
C VAL A 202 -8.64 -8.50 -1.42
N TYR A 203 -9.43 -9.51 -1.76
CA TYR A 203 -10.87 -9.55 -1.58
C TYR A 203 -11.20 -10.77 -0.73
N THR A 204 -11.89 -10.59 0.39
CA THR A 204 -12.18 -11.71 1.29
C THR A 204 -13.49 -11.54 2.05
N ASP A 205 -14.22 -12.63 2.19
CA ASP A 205 -15.41 -12.73 3.04
C ASP A 205 -15.07 -13.22 4.46
N LEU A 206 -13.87 -13.78 4.66
CA LEU A 206 -13.39 -14.29 5.94
C LEU A 206 -12.14 -13.54 6.39
N PRO A 207 -11.81 -13.53 7.68
CA PRO A 207 -10.55 -12.99 8.15
C PRO A 207 -9.35 -13.78 7.57
N ILE A 208 -8.30 -13.05 7.18
CA ILE A 208 -7.04 -13.60 6.69
C ILE A 208 -5.95 -13.27 7.69
N LEU A 209 -5.25 -14.27 8.20
CA LEU A 209 -4.03 -14.09 8.97
C LEU A 209 -2.83 -14.04 8.01
N VAL A 210 -2.12 -12.93 8.02
CA VAL A 210 -0.80 -12.79 7.38
C VAL A 210 0.25 -13.02 8.45
N TRP A 211 1.12 -13.99 8.23
CA TRP A 211 2.17 -14.34 9.17
C TRP A 211 3.42 -14.82 8.44
N TYR A 212 4.54 -14.93 9.14
CA TYR A 212 5.75 -15.52 8.59
C TYR A 212 6.50 -16.34 9.62
N LEU A 213 7.25 -17.31 9.12
CA LEU A 213 8.17 -18.13 9.88
C LEU A 213 9.60 -17.66 9.64
N ARG A 214 10.33 -17.35 10.70
CA ARG A 214 11.75 -17.07 10.65
C ARG A 214 12.55 -18.35 10.74
N TYR A 215 13.59 -18.43 9.93
CA TYR A 215 14.58 -19.49 9.96
C TYR A 215 15.92 -18.87 10.37
N PRO A 216 16.36 -19.07 11.61
CA PRO A 216 17.68 -18.63 12.03
C PRO A 216 18.76 -19.37 11.24
N PRO A 217 19.98 -18.80 11.10
CA PRO A 217 21.05 -19.45 10.34
C PRO A 217 21.52 -20.78 10.95
N PHE A 218 21.28 -20.95 12.24
CA PHE A 218 21.63 -22.16 12.97
C PHE A 218 20.43 -22.64 13.80
N GLY A 219 20.21 -23.96 13.77
CA GLY A 219 19.11 -24.60 14.49
C GLY A 219 17.77 -24.63 13.71
N ALA A 220 16.77 -25.19 14.36
CA ALA A 220 15.39 -25.17 13.87
C ALA A 220 14.68 -23.92 14.39
N PRO A 221 13.63 -23.45 13.69
CA PRO A 221 12.76 -22.40 14.22
C PRO A 221 12.18 -22.80 15.59
N LEU A 222 12.08 -21.82 16.48
CA LEU A 222 11.43 -21.92 17.79
C LEU A 222 10.02 -21.32 17.71
N ASP A 223 9.24 -21.48 18.78
CA ASP A 223 7.87 -20.92 18.82
C ASP A 223 7.85 -19.39 18.61
N GLU A 224 8.86 -18.66 19.06
CA GLU A 224 9.03 -17.22 18.85
C GLU A 224 9.34 -16.83 17.41
N ASP A 225 9.68 -17.78 16.56
CA ASP A 225 9.94 -17.55 15.12
C ASP A 225 8.66 -17.62 14.29
N TYR A 226 7.54 -18.08 14.86
CA TYR A 226 6.21 -18.00 14.29
C TYR A 226 5.61 -16.62 14.56
N VAL A 227 5.68 -15.72 13.59
CA VAL A 227 5.32 -14.32 13.78
C VAL A 227 3.99 -14.00 13.11
N PRO A 228 2.87 -13.94 13.87
CA PRO A 228 1.62 -13.42 13.37
C PRO A 228 1.76 -11.91 13.17
N PHE A 229 1.45 -11.43 11.97
CA PHE A 229 1.72 -10.04 11.63
C PHE A 229 0.46 -9.18 11.56
N LEU A 230 -0.53 -9.62 10.79
CA LEU A 230 -1.78 -8.89 10.61
C LEU A 230 -2.95 -9.85 10.39
N THR A 231 -4.08 -9.55 11.00
CA THR A 231 -5.36 -10.12 10.59
C THR A 231 -6.09 -9.10 9.71
N VAL A 232 -6.25 -9.44 8.44
CA VAL A 232 -7.08 -8.68 7.48
C VAL A 232 -8.53 -9.07 7.72
N ASN A 233 -9.37 -8.10 8.09
CA ASN A 233 -10.79 -8.32 8.25
C ASN A 233 -11.50 -8.46 6.89
N PRO A 234 -12.69 -9.09 6.83
CA PRO A 234 -13.50 -9.17 5.64
C PRO A 234 -13.62 -7.83 4.91
N THR A 235 -13.46 -7.85 3.60
CA THR A 235 -13.38 -6.62 2.80
C THR A 235 -14.75 -6.09 2.37
N LYS A 236 -15.83 -6.82 2.72
CA LYS A 236 -17.23 -6.42 2.48
C LYS A 236 -17.53 -6.17 0.99
N GLY A 237 -17.09 -7.09 0.14
CA GLY A 237 -17.40 -7.03 -1.28
C GLY A 237 -16.54 -6.04 -2.08
N THR A 238 -15.44 -5.53 -1.54
CA THR A 238 -14.54 -4.60 -2.22
C THR A 238 -13.10 -5.08 -2.17
N TRP A 239 -12.34 -4.82 -3.22
CA TRP A 239 -10.90 -5.02 -3.20
C TRP A 239 -10.21 -4.00 -2.31
N LYS A 240 -9.17 -4.44 -1.60
CA LYS A 240 -8.32 -3.56 -0.76
C LYS A 240 -6.87 -3.90 -0.96
N ARG A 241 -6.05 -2.85 -1.08
CA ARG A 241 -4.60 -2.95 -1.05
C ARG A 241 -4.09 -2.75 0.36
N PHE A 242 -3.19 -3.64 0.78
CA PHE A 242 -2.48 -3.57 2.05
C PHE A 242 -0.99 -3.32 1.83
N TYR A 243 -0.42 -2.57 2.76
CA TYR A 243 1.01 -2.34 2.88
C TYR A 243 1.42 -2.73 4.30
N LEU A 244 2.32 -3.67 4.43
CA LEU A 244 2.80 -4.16 5.72
C LEU A 244 4.30 -3.95 5.83
N ASN A 245 4.77 -3.31 6.91
CA ASN A 245 6.20 -3.19 7.20
C ASN A 245 6.61 -4.32 8.14
N ILE A 246 7.35 -5.30 7.64
CA ILE A 246 7.76 -6.48 8.39
C ILE A 246 9.08 -6.31 9.17
N VAL A 247 9.63 -5.09 9.18
CA VAL A 247 10.92 -4.76 9.83
C VAL A 247 10.96 -5.00 11.33
N PRO A 248 9.92 -4.65 12.13
CA PRO A 248 10.05 -4.67 13.58
C PRO A 248 10.58 -6.00 14.14
N ASP A 249 10.22 -7.10 13.50
CA ASP A 249 10.60 -8.44 13.95
C ASP A 249 11.89 -8.99 13.31
N LEU A 250 12.42 -8.31 12.30
CA LEU A 250 13.69 -8.64 11.63
C LEU A 250 14.85 -7.78 12.10
N GLN A 251 14.58 -6.61 12.64
CA GLN A 251 15.60 -5.68 13.10
C GLN A 251 16.49 -6.30 14.18
N GLY A 252 17.81 -6.26 13.96
CA GLY A 252 18.79 -6.83 14.88
C GLY A 252 18.92 -8.34 14.82
N LYS A 253 18.22 -9.03 13.93
CA LYS A 253 18.42 -10.47 13.66
C LYS A 253 19.70 -10.66 12.83
N ASP A 254 20.21 -11.89 12.82
CA ASP A 254 21.34 -12.26 11.97
C ASP A 254 21.00 -12.00 10.49
N PRO A 255 21.88 -11.37 9.70
CA PRO A 255 21.65 -11.13 8.27
C PRO A 255 21.40 -12.38 7.43
N ALA A 256 21.81 -13.57 7.90
CA ALA A 256 21.55 -14.85 7.27
C ALA A 256 20.15 -15.43 7.62
N THR A 257 19.37 -14.75 8.45
CA THR A 257 17.97 -15.13 8.75
C THR A 257 17.15 -15.13 7.47
N GLN A 258 16.36 -16.18 7.29
CA GLN A 258 15.43 -16.33 6.17
C GLN A 258 14.01 -16.27 6.70
N ILE A 259 13.06 -15.90 5.86
CA ILE A 259 11.64 -15.95 6.20
C ILE A 259 10.85 -16.73 5.15
N GLU A 260 9.73 -17.29 5.56
CA GLU A 260 8.71 -17.85 4.70
C GLU A 260 7.39 -17.15 5.02
N LEU A 261 6.69 -16.62 4.01
CA LEU A 261 5.48 -15.83 4.17
C LEU A 261 4.24 -16.67 3.93
N PHE A 262 3.22 -16.45 4.74
CA PHE A 262 1.98 -17.21 4.74
C PHE A 262 0.75 -16.31 4.76
N PHE A 263 -0.30 -16.78 4.08
CA PHE A 263 -1.65 -16.23 4.14
C PHE A 263 -2.58 -17.37 4.54
N ARG A 264 -3.22 -17.24 5.68
CA ARG A 264 -4.11 -18.27 6.23
C ARG A 264 -5.54 -17.75 6.34
N CYS A 265 -6.49 -18.54 5.84
CA CYS A 265 -7.91 -18.30 5.92
C CYS A 265 -8.59 -19.51 6.57
N ASP A 266 -9.29 -19.27 7.67
CA ASP A 266 -10.03 -20.29 8.40
C ASP A 266 -11.53 -20.02 8.27
N LYS A 267 -12.29 -20.99 7.71
CA LYS A 267 -13.76 -20.97 7.72
C LYS A 267 -14.25 -21.61 9.01
N PRO A 268 -14.98 -20.88 9.85
CA PRO A 268 -15.58 -21.45 11.04
C PRO A 268 -16.63 -22.52 10.71
N MET A 269 -16.85 -23.45 11.65
CA MET A 269 -17.98 -24.37 11.58
C MET A 269 -19.31 -23.59 11.58
N ASN A 270 -20.31 -24.07 10.82
CA ASN A 270 -21.63 -23.46 10.70
C ASN A 270 -21.60 -22.02 10.13
N PHE A 271 -20.54 -21.64 9.41
CA PHE A 271 -20.50 -20.35 8.72
C PHE A 271 -21.43 -20.38 7.51
N SER A 272 -22.42 -19.47 7.49
CA SER A 272 -23.33 -19.29 6.36
C SER A 272 -22.98 -18.01 5.61
N GLY A 273 -22.88 -18.09 4.30
CA GLY A 273 -22.61 -16.95 3.41
C GLY A 273 -21.57 -17.24 2.35
N SER A 274 -21.18 -16.23 1.62
CA SER A 274 -20.06 -16.29 0.69
C SER A 274 -18.76 -16.55 1.45
N THR A 275 -17.87 -17.31 0.87
CA THR A 275 -16.63 -17.75 1.48
C THR A 275 -15.47 -17.64 0.48
N GLU A 276 -15.42 -16.54 -0.23
CA GLU A 276 -14.35 -16.27 -1.19
C GLU A 276 -13.15 -15.60 -0.52
N PHE A 277 -11.97 -16.04 -0.94
CA PHE A 277 -10.70 -15.38 -0.70
C PHE A 277 -9.95 -15.28 -2.01
N LEU A 278 -9.69 -14.06 -2.43
CA LEU A 278 -8.94 -13.72 -3.63
C LEU A 278 -7.74 -12.87 -3.24
N ILE A 279 -6.58 -13.17 -3.83
CA ILE A 279 -5.36 -12.40 -3.61
C ILE A 279 -4.64 -12.20 -4.94
N ASP A 280 -4.00 -11.03 -5.08
CA ASP A 280 -3.29 -10.62 -6.28
C ASP A 280 -2.26 -9.53 -6.00
N ASN A 281 -1.41 -9.24 -6.99
CA ASN A 281 -0.47 -8.11 -6.99
C ASN A 281 0.42 -8.04 -5.74
N ILE A 282 0.98 -9.18 -5.37
CA ILE A 282 1.86 -9.30 -4.20
C ILE A 282 3.24 -8.75 -4.58
N ARG A 283 3.82 -7.94 -3.69
CA ARG A 283 5.19 -7.44 -3.84
C ARG A 283 5.86 -7.28 -2.49
N LEU A 284 7.06 -7.83 -2.35
CA LEU A 284 7.93 -7.60 -1.22
C LEU A 284 9.15 -6.80 -1.68
N SER A 285 9.35 -5.64 -1.08
CA SER A 285 10.42 -4.71 -1.50
C SER A 285 11.06 -3.98 -0.33
N TYR A 286 12.28 -3.48 -0.55
CA TYR A 286 12.98 -2.58 0.37
C TYR A 286 13.88 -1.61 -0.40
N LEU A 287 14.39 -0.56 0.26
CA LEU A 287 15.42 0.32 -0.30
C LEU A 287 16.82 -0.22 0.05
N ARG A 288 17.68 -0.36 -0.96
CA ARG A 288 19.10 -0.66 -0.77
C ARG A 288 19.85 0.47 -0.07
#